data_06ff3ab01566199b5cf5cd5a7e107728
#
_entry.id   06ff3ab01566199b5cf5cd5a7e107728
#
_cell.length_a   1.000
_cell.length_b   1.000
_cell.length_c   1.000
_cell.angle_alpha   90.00
_cell.angle_beta   90.00
_cell.angle_gamma   90.00
#
_symmetry.space_group_name_H-M   'P 1'
#
loop_
_entity.id
_entity.type
_entity.pdbx_description
1 polymer ?
#
loop_
_entity_poly.entity_id
_entity_poly.type
_entity_poly.pdbx_seq_one_letter_code
_entity_poly.pdbx_strand_id
1 'polypeptide(L)'
;MTDSRHREWDAGAYETLNAPMTERGNDAVGRLTLEGDETVLDAGCGTGAVTATLLERLPRGQVIGLDGSAGMLEAARERFAGDARASFVQADLERALPLARASVDAVVSTSTFHWVRDHDALFRHLAAALRPGGQLVVDCGGAGNIEAVLDVLDELGHREHPWTYAGVEETERRLRAAGFSELDVRLVPRVSHHEPGELERFLTSVVLRTFVAELGDEAGARLVHEVAARLPDGELRWVRLEVVARLSAAGAAS
;
A
#
# COMPACT_ATOMS: atom_id res chain seq x y z
N MET A 1 0.46 -0.32 -25.49
CA MET A 1 0.04 0.81 -24.63
C MET A 1 0.52 0.46 -23.24
N THR A 2 1.57 1.08 -22.77
CA THR A 2 2.07 0.92 -21.40
C THR A 2 1.03 1.50 -20.46
N ASP A 3 0.54 0.67 -19.56
CA ASP A 3 -0.48 1.05 -18.57
C ASP A 3 0.08 2.15 -17.66
N SER A 4 -0.55 3.32 -17.65
CA SER A 4 -0.11 4.52 -16.91
C SER A 4 -0.08 4.32 -15.38
N ARG A 5 -0.56 3.17 -14.90
CA ARG A 5 -0.68 2.82 -13.47
C ARG A 5 0.64 2.46 -12.81
N HIS A 6 1.66 2.05 -13.59
CA HIS A 6 3.00 1.69 -13.08
C HIS A 6 4.01 2.81 -13.33
N ARG A 7 3.62 4.07 -13.10
CA ARG A 7 4.57 5.18 -13.20
C ARG A 7 5.64 5.04 -12.13
N GLU A 8 6.90 5.19 -12.59
CA GLU A 8 8.08 5.21 -11.73
C GLU A 8 7.91 6.18 -10.57
N TRP A 9 8.12 5.70 -9.36
CA TRP A 9 8.11 6.48 -8.15
C TRP A 9 9.49 7.08 -7.93
N ASP A 10 9.55 8.37 -7.58
CA ASP A 10 10.78 9.02 -7.12
C ASP A 10 11.05 8.60 -5.67
N ALA A 11 11.96 7.65 -5.50
CA ALA A 11 12.32 7.09 -4.20
C ALA A 11 12.87 8.16 -3.24
N GLY A 12 13.64 9.14 -3.73
CA GLY A 12 14.23 10.19 -2.90
C GLY A 12 13.21 11.19 -2.36
N ALA A 13 12.27 11.63 -3.21
CA ALA A 13 11.18 12.51 -2.77
C ALA A 13 10.24 11.80 -1.79
N TYR A 14 10.00 10.51 -2.00
CA TYR A 14 9.15 9.68 -1.13
C TYR A 14 9.77 9.49 0.27
N GLU A 15 11.06 9.20 0.38
CA GLU A 15 11.73 8.98 1.68
C GLU A 15 11.70 10.22 2.59
N THR A 16 11.80 11.43 2.03
CA THR A 16 11.86 12.68 2.80
C THR A 16 10.52 13.00 3.50
N LEU A 17 9.39 12.51 2.97
CA LEU A 17 8.04 12.82 3.48
C LEU A 17 7.36 11.63 4.17
N ASN A 18 8.07 10.51 4.33
CA ASN A 18 7.47 9.21 4.64
C ASN A 18 7.43 8.86 6.14
N ALA A 19 7.84 9.74 7.05
CA ALA A 19 7.87 9.45 8.49
C ALA A 19 6.50 8.95 9.04
N PRO A 20 5.34 9.55 8.71
CA PRO A 20 4.04 9.05 9.17
C PRO A 20 3.64 7.70 8.56
N MET A 21 4.15 7.35 7.37
CA MET A 21 3.89 6.07 6.72
C MET A 21 4.75 4.95 7.30
N THR A 22 5.96 5.28 7.75
CA THR A 22 6.84 4.33 8.44
C THR A 22 6.25 3.91 9.79
N GLU A 23 5.68 4.85 10.57
CA GLU A 23 5.00 4.54 11.83
C GLU A 23 3.82 3.59 11.61
N ARG A 24 2.97 3.86 10.61
CA ARG A 24 1.87 2.96 10.22
C ARG A 24 2.36 1.59 9.75
N GLY A 25 3.48 1.55 9.04
CA GLY A 25 4.14 0.30 8.66
C GLY A 25 4.51 -0.52 9.89
N ASN A 26 5.09 0.11 10.90
CA ASN A 26 5.43 -0.52 12.17
C ASN A 26 4.18 -1.05 12.91
N ASP A 27 3.09 -0.28 12.92
CA ASP A 27 1.80 -0.71 13.49
C ASP A 27 1.24 -1.95 12.76
N ALA A 28 1.29 -1.96 11.43
CA ALA A 28 0.85 -3.10 10.63
C ALA A 28 1.70 -4.36 10.93
N VAL A 29 3.02 -4.22 10.96
CA VAL A 29 3.94 -5.30 11.33
C VAL A 29 3.68 -5.77 12.77
N GLY A 30 3.33 -4.86 13.69
CA GLY A 30 2.96 -5.17 15.07
C GLY A 30 1.75 -6.11 15.21
N ARG A 31 0.86 -6.17 14.22
CA ARG A 31 -0.31 -7.04 14.19
C ARG A 31 -0.01 -8.48 13.69
N LEU A 32 1.17 -8.70 13.12
CA LEU A 32 1.62 -10.04 12.76
C LEU A 32 2.06 -10.81 14.01
N THR A 33 1.66 -12.07 14.09
CA THR A 33 2.20 -13.02 15.06
C THR A 33 3.36 -13.77 14.40
N LEU A 34 4.59 -13.50 14.85
CA LEU A 34 5.81 -14.05 14.25
C LEU A 34 6.66 -14.71 15.32
N GLU A 35 7.21 -15.89 15.01
CA GLU A 35 8.15 -16.67 15.83
C GLU A 35 9.61 -16.37 15.45
N GLY A 36 9.83 -15.66 14.33
CA GLY A 36 11.12 -15.15 13.91
C GLY A 36 11.84 -15.98 12.84
N ASP A 37 11.18 -16.98 12.25
CA ASP A 37 11.71 -17.83 11.18
C ASP A 37 10.79 -17.92 9.95
N GLU A 38 9.75 -17.08 9.90
CA GLU A 38 8.80 -17.04 8.82
C GLU A 38 9.39 -16.47 7.52
N THR A 39 8.76 -16.84 6.43
CA THR A 39 8.87 -16.14 5.14
C THR A 39 7.71 -15.15 5.01
N VAL A 40 7.99 -13.86 5.01
CA VAL A 40 6.97 -12.80 4.91
C VAL A 40 7.05 -12.11 3.56
N LEU A 41 5.89 -11.93 2.90
CA LEU A 41 5.75 -11.10 1.72
C LEU A 41 5.40 -9.66 2.15
N ASP A 42 6.23 -8.70 1.78
CA ASP A 42 5.96 -7.27 1.86
C ASP A 42 5.40 -6.82 0.49
N ALA A 43 4.06 -6.75 0.39
CA ALA A 43 3.36 -6.51 -0.87
C ALA A 43 3.17 -5.00 -1.12
N GLY A 44 3.90 -4.45 -2.06
CA GLY A 44 4.08 -3.01 -2.29
C GLY A 44 5.14 -2.45 -1.36
N CYS A 45 6.31 -3.07 -1.33
CA CYS A 45 7.38 -2.78 -0.37
C CYS A 45 8.03 -1.39 -0.53
N GLY A 46 7.87 -0.74 -1.69
CA GLY A 46 8.51 0.53 -2.00
C GLY A 46 10.02 0.45 -1.82
N THR A 47 10.62 1.40 -1.10
CA THR A 47 12.06 1.45 -0.77
C THR A 47 12.45 0.53 0.41
N GLY A 48 11.50 -0.30 0.91
CA GLY A 48 11.75 -1.31 1.93
C GLY A 48 11.70 -0.81 3.37
N ALA A 49 10.94 0.25 3.66
CA ALA A 49 10.81 0.75 5.04
C ALA A 49 10.17 -0.31 5.96
N VAL A 50 9.07 -0.94 5.52
CA VAL A 50 8.39 -2.02 6.24
C VAL A 50 9.24 -3.30 6.25
N THR A 51 9.93 -3.58 5.16
CA THR A 51 10.90 -4.68 5.07
C THR A 51 11.95 -4.60 6.17
N ALA A 52 12.46 -3.40 6.50
CA ALA A 52 13.43 -3.21 7.58
C ALA A 52 12.85 -3.64 8.94
N THR A 53 11.65 -3.16 9.28
CA THR A 53 10.96 -3.53 10.52
C THR A 53 10.65 -5.03 10.60
N LEU A 54 10.30 -5.66 9.48
CA LEU A 54 10.10 -7.12 9.42
C LEU A 54 11.38 -7.88 9.72
N LEU A 55 12.52 -7.49 9.14
CA LEU A 55 13.80 -8.16 9.33
C LEU A 55 14.30 -8.08 10.78
N GLU A 56 13.96 -7.02 11.52
CA GLU A 56 14.22 -6.92 12.97
C GLU A 56 13.46 -7.99 13.76
N ARG A 57 12.26 -8.37 13.32
CA ARG A 57 11.42 -9.39 13.94
C ARG A 57 11.68 -10.81 13.42
N LEU A 58 12.47 -10.95 12.35
CA LEU A 58 12.74 -12.21 11.66
C LEU A 58 14.23 -12.57 11.71
N PRO A 59 14.82 -12.84 12.89
CA PRO A 59 16.26 -13.12 13.00
C PRO A 59 16.70 -14.40 12.25
N ARG A 60 15.79 -15.33 11.97
CA ARG A 60 16.02 -16.57 11.23
C ARG A 60 15.14 -16.70 9.99
N GLY A 61 14.19 -15.78 9.82
CA GLY A 61 13.26 -15.74 8.70
C GLY A 61 13.77 -14.92 7.53
N GLN A 62 12.90 -14.66 6.58
CA GLN A 62 13.22 -13.90 5.38
C GLN A 62 12.04 -13.03 4.93
N VAL A 63 12.34 -11.97 4.18
CA VAL A 63 11.34 -11.08 3.58
C VAL A 63 11.49 -11.09 2.07
N ILE A 64 10.37 -11.25 1.38
CA ILE A 64 10.25 -11.06 -0.05
C ILE A 64 9.53 -9.72 -0.25
N GLY A 65 10.25 -8.67 -0.68
CA GLY A 65 9.66 -7.41 -1.07
C GLY A 65 9.14 -7.48 -2.51
N LEU A 66 7.90 -7.07 -2.74
CA LEU A 66 7.30 -7.04 -4.06
C LEU A 66 6.77 -5.63 -4.34
N ASP A 67 7.13 -5.06 -5.49
CA ASP A 67 6.63 -3.76 -5.93
C ASP A 67 6.50 -3.72 -7.46
N GLY A 68 5.62 -2.85 -7.97
CA GLY A 68 5.46 -2.60 -9.40
C GLY A 68 6.52 -1.66 -9.98
N SER A 69 7.11 -0.77 -9.17
CA SER A 69 8.08 0.24 -9.57
C SER A 69 9.51 -0.31 -9.55
N ALA A 70 10.19 -0.23 -10.69
CA ALA A 70 11.60 -0.64 -10.80
C ALA A 70 12.51 0.27 -9.95
N GLY A 71 12.26 1.59 -9.95
CA GLY A 71 13.06 2.55 -9.19
C GLY A 71 12.94 2.35 -7.67
N MET A 72 11.74 2.03 -7.15
CA MET A 72 11.54 1.66 -5.76
C MET A 72 12.34 0.42 -5.38
N LEU A 73 12.29 -0.61 -6.23
CA LEU A 73 13.02 -1.85 -5.99
C LEU A 73 14.53 -1.69 -6.09
N GLU A 74 15.03 -0.78 -6.92
CA GLU A 74 16.45 -0.45 -7.00
C GLU A 74 16.93 0.14 -5.67
N ALA A 75 16.22 1.14 -5.14
CA ALA A 75 16.52 1.72 -3.83
C ALA A 75 16.41 0.68 -2.70
N ALA A 76 15.41 -0.20 -2.74
CA ALA A 76 15.30 -1.28 -1.77
C ALA A 76 16.49 -2.26 -1.85
N ARG A 77 16.92 -2.65 -3.04
CA ARG A 77 18.09 -3.54 -3.22
C ARG A 77 19.39 -2.90 -2.74
N GLU A 78 19.57 -1.59 -2.96
CA GLU A 78 20.71 -0.86 -2.45
C GLU A 78 20.69 -0.81 -0.92
N ARG A 79 19.53 -0.50 -0.32
CA ARG A 79 19.34 -0.42 1.13
C ARG A 79 19.67 -1.73 1.85
N PHE A 80 19.32 -2.86 1.24
CA PHE A 80 19.53 -4.20 1.83
C PHE A 80 20.69 -4.96 1.17
N ALA A 81 21.61 -4.26 0.51
CA ALA A 81 22.78 -4.88 -0.09
C ALA A 81 23.59 -5.65 0.96
N GLY A 82 23.70 -6.96 0.79
CA GLY A 82 24.40 -7.85 1.72
C GLY A 82 23.55 -8.51 2.81
N ASP A 83 22.27 -8.18 2.99
CA ASP A 83 21.37 -8.96 3.85
C ASP A 83 20.68 -10.06 3.02
N ALA A 84 21.18 -11.29 3.14
CA ALA A 84 20.67 -12.46 2.41
C ALA A 84 19.22 -12.83 2.79
N ARG A 85 18.66 -12.25 3.84
CA ARG A 85 17.27 -12.48 4.27
C ARG A 85 16.26 -11.63 3.49
N ALA A 86 16.72 -10.60 2.77
CA ALA A 86 15.86 -9.76 1.94
C ALA A 86 16.02 -10.09 0.46
N SER A 87 14.91 -10.26 -0.23
CA SER A 87 14.87 -10.42 -1.69
C SER A 87 13.78 -9.54 -2.30
N PHE A 88 13.98 -9.04 -3.53
CA PHE A 88 13.08 -8.07 -4.14
C PHE A 88 12.68 -8.49 -5.55
N VAL A 89 11.36 -8.53 -5.80
CA VAL A 89 10.75 -9.00 -7.04
C VAL A 89 9.85 -7.94 -7.63
N GLN A 90 10.05 -7.60 -8.90
CA GLN A 90 9.12 -6.71 -9.60
C GLN A 90 7.90 -7.50 -10.08
N ALA A 91 6.71 -7.11 -9.62
CA ALA A 91 5.46 -7.72 -10.06
C ALA A 91 4.27 -6.78 -9.88
N ASP A 92 3.23 -7.05 -10.67
CA ASP A 92 1.93 -6.40 -10.59
C ASP A 92 0.99 -7.25 -9.72
N LEU A 93 0.46 -6.66 -8.66
CA LEU A 93 -0.46 -7.33 -7.73
C LEU A 93 -1.80 -7.74 -8.38
N GLU A 94 -2.18 -7.15 -9.51
CA GLU A 94 -3.36 -7.55 -10.29
C GLU A 94 -3.10 -8.83 -11.11
N ARG A 95 -1.85 -9.31 -11.17
CA ARG A 95 -1.46 -10.49 -11.93
C ARG A 95 -1.01 -11.62 -11.00
N ALA A 96 -0.94 -12.83 -11.53
CA ALA A 96 -0.37 -13.96 -10.80
C ALA A 96 1.04 -13.63 -10.32
N LEU A 97 1.27 -13.77 -9.01
CA LEU A 97 2.57 -13.44 -8.43
C LEU A 97 3.63 -14.45 -8.86
N PRO A 98 4.87 -14.01 -9.14
CA PRO A 98 5.97 -14.91 -9.48
C PRO A 98 6.54 -15.61 -8.24
N LEU A 99 5.66 -16.17 -7.43
CA LEU A 99 5.95 -16.88 -6.21
C LEU A 99 5.38 -18.31 -6.29
N ALA A 100 6.04 -19.26 -5.65
CA ALA A 100 5.49 -20.59 -5.54
C ALA A 100 4.20 -20.57 -4.69
N ARG A 101 3.26 -21.46 -4.99
CA ARG A 101 2.05 -21.62 -4.17
C ARG A 101 2.43 -22.04 -2.75
N ALA A 102 1.71 -21.51 -1.75
CA ALA A 102 1.92 -21.83 -0.35
C ALA A 102 3.40 -21.69 0.10
N SER A 103 4.06 -20.62 -0.34
CA SER A 103 5.48 -20.38 -0.07
C SER A 103 5.75 -19.38 1.04
N VAL A 104 4.75 -18.55 1.42
CA VAL A 104 4.90 -17.52 2.45
C VAL A 104 3.98 -17.78 3.64
N ASP A 105 4.45 -17.45 4.84
CA ASP A 105 3.72 -17.63 6.11
C ASP A 105 2.81 -16.45 6.42
N ALA A 106 3.22 -15.25 5.96
CA ALA A 106 2.44 -14.04 6.15
C ALA A 106 2.62 -13.07 4.96
N VAL A 107 1.63 -12.22 4.79
CA VAL A 107 1.65 -11.05 3.89
C VAL A 107 1.37 -9.81 4.72
N VAL A 108 2.19 -8.79 4.54
CA VAL A 108 1.91 -7.43 5.00
C VAL A 108 1.85 -6.50 3.79
N SER A 109 0.98 -5.50 3.85
CA SER A 109 0.90 -4.45 2.83
C SER A 109 0.51 -3.13 3.46
N THR A 110 1.25 -2.07 3.15
CA THR A 110 0.95 -0.74 3.65
C THR A 110 0.87 0.26 2.50
N SER A 111 -0.17 1.09 2.50
CA SER A 111 -0.39 2.18 1.53
C SER A 111 -0.34 1.75 0.06
N THR A 112 -0.72 0.51 -0.25
CA THR A 112 -0.58 -0.08 -1.58
C THR A 112 -1.91 -0.47 -2.23
N PHE A 113 -2.80 -1.20 -1.51
CA PHE A 113 -3.95 -1.84 -2.16
C PHE A 113 -4.94 -0.86 -2.79
N HIS A 114 -5.02 0.37 -2.33
CA HIS A 114 -5.85 1.39 -2.99
C HIS A 114 -5.35 1.80 -4.39
N TRP A 115 -4.16 1.38 -4.81
CA TRP A 115 -3.67 1.52 -6.18
C TRP A 115 -4.06 0.35 -7.10
N VAL A 116 -4.59 -0.74 -6.53
CA VAL A 116 -5.03 -1.94 -7.24
C VAL A 116 -6.51 -1.79 -7.58
N ARG A 117 -6.90 -2.04 -8.82
CA ARG A 117 -8.31 -1.93 -9.25
C ARG A 117 -9.09 -3.21 -9.02
N ASP A 118 -8.48 -4.35 -9.32
CA ASP A 118 -9.11 -5.67 -9.17
C ASP A 118 -8.71 -6.32 -7.83
N HIS A 119 -9.44 -5.96 -6.76
CA HIS A 119 -9.24 -6.55 -5.44
C HIS A 119 -9.64 -8.04 -5.38
N ASP A 120 -10.50 -8.53 -6.27
CA ASP A 120 -10.84 -9.95 -6.34
C ASP A 120 -9.64 -10.75 -6.87
N ALA A 121 -8.93 -10.26 -7.90
CA ALA A 121 -7.69 -10.85 -8.37
C ALA A 121 -6.59 -10.74 -7.33
N LEU A 122 -6.40 -9.56 -6.72
CA LEU A 122 -5.42 -9.31 -5.67
C LEU A 122 -5.51 -10.36 -4.55
N PHE A 123 -6.68 -10.51 -3.92
CA PHE A 123 -6.83 -11.44 -2.79
C PHE A 123 -6.68 -12.91 -3.21
N ARG A 124 -7.10 -13.29 -4.42
CA ARG A 124 -6.84 -14.65 -4.96
C ARG A 124 -5.33 -14.91 -5.15
N HIS A 125 -4.57 -13.93 -5.64
CA HIS A 125 -3.13 -14.07 -5.84
C HIS A 125 -2.38 -14.17 -4.51
N LEU A 126 -2.75 -13.35 -3.52
CA LEU A 126 -2.18 -13.42 -2.19
C LEU A 126 -2.51 -14.75 -1.49
N ALA A 127 -3.76 -15.21 -1.57
CA ALA A 127 -4.17 -16.50 -1.04
C ALA A 127 -3.39 -17.68 -1.67
N ALA A 128 -3.09 -17.60 -2.97
CA ALA A 128 -2.30 -18.61 -3.65
C ALA A 128 -0.84 -18.67 -3.15
N ALA A 129 -0.24 -17.55 -2.77
CA ALA A 129 1.13 -17.48 -2.24
C ALA A 129 1.20 -17.88 -0.76
N LEU A 130 0.15 -17.63 0.03
CA LEU A 130 0.08 -17.94 1.44
C LEU A 130 -0.02 -19.45 1.70
N ARG A 131 0.65 -19.91 2.74
CA ARG A 131 0.42 -21.23 3.33
C ARG A 131 -0.95 -21.28 4.01
N PRO A 132 -1.58 -22.47 4.11
CA PRO A 132 -2.80 -22.64 4.92
C PRO A 132 -2.57 -22.16 6.35
N GLY A 133 -3.49 -21.33 6.87
CA GLY A 133 -3.36 -20.67 8.16
C GLY A 133 -2.49 -19.40 8.15
N GLY A 134 -1.89 -19.05 7.01
CA GLY A 134 -1.05 -17.85 6.86
C GLY A 134 -1.82 -16.55 7.10
N GLN A 135 -1.11 -15.54 7.52
CA GLN A 135 -1.67 -14.26 7.96
C GLN A 135 -1.64 -13.22 6.82
N LEU A 136 -2.68 -12.39 6.76
CA LEU A 136 -2.72 -11.19 5.94
C LEU A 136 -2.96 -9.97 6.82
N VAL A 137 -2.07 -8.99 6.77
CA VAL A 137 -2.23 -7.69 7.44
C VAL A 137 -2.11 -6.56 6.42
N VAL A 138 -3.11 -5.69 6.39
CA VAL A 138 -3.15 -4.55 5.43
C VAL A 138 -3.50 -3.27 6.17
N ASP A 139 -2.83 -2.18 5.77
CA ASP A 139 -3.21 -0.80 6.10
C ASP A 139 -3.14 0.03 4.81
N CYS A 140 -4.28 0.44 4.26
CA CYS A 140 -4.33 1.26 3.04
C CYS A 140 -5.45 2.29 3.09
N GLY A 141 -5.59 3.15 2.08
CA GLY A 141 -6.74 4.02 1.95
C GLY A 141 -8.02 3.21 1.76
N GLY A 142 -9.09 3.52 2.50
CA GLY A 142 -10.40 2.89 2.42
C GLY A 142 -11.50 3.87 2.01
N ALA A 143 -12.73 3.42 1.98
CA ALA A 143 -13.90 4.24 1.61
C ALA A 143 -13.97 5.52 2.46
N GLY A 144 -14.15 6.68 1.80
CA GLY A 144 -14.11 8.00 2.43
C GLY A 144 -12.70 8.59 2.62
N ASN A 145 -11.65 7.89 2.17
CA ASN A 145 -10.28 8.41 2.27
C ASN A 145 -10.11 9.66 1.39
N ILE A 146 -9.53 10.73 1.95
CA ILE A 146 -9.29 12.03 1.29
C ILE A 146 -10.51 12.60 0.55
N GLU A 147 -11.72 12.37 1.06
CA GLU A 147 -12.98 12.74 0.39
C GLU A 147 -13.02 14.21 -0.01
N ALA A 148 -12.60 15.12 0.88
CA ALA A 148 -12.54 16.55 0.56
C ALA A 148 -11.60 16.90 -0.62
N VAL A 149 -10.51 16.13 -0.80
CA VAL A 149 -9.63 16.29 -1.97
C VAL A 149 -10.32 15.78 -3.23
N LEU A 150 -11.02 14.65 -3.14
CA LEU A 150 -11.75 14.07 -4.28
C LEU A 150 -12.86 15.00 -4.74
N ASP A 151 -13.62 15.60 -3.81
CA ASP A 151 -14.68 16.56 -4.13
C ASP A 151 -14.11 17.77 -4.91
N VAL A 152 -12.98 18.32 -4.45
CA VAL A 152 -12.33 19.43 -5.15
C VAL A 152 -11.82 19.00 -6.52
N LEU A 153 -11.24 17.82 -6.66
CA LEU A 153 -10.81 17.29 -7.96
C LEU A 153 -11.99 17.15 -8.93
N ASP A 154 -13.12 16.63 -8.46
CA ASP A 154 -14.35 16.47 -9.25
C ASP A 154 -14.93 17.82 -9.69
N GLU A 155 -14.95 18.83 -8.81
CA GLU A 155 -15.35 20.20 -9.13
C GLU A 155 -14.45 20.84 -10.19
N LEU A 156 -13.15 20.56 -10.17
CA LEU A 156 -12.16 21.01 -11.14
C LEU A 156 -12.17 20.19 -12.45
N GLY A 157 -13.02 19.17 -12.56
CA GLY A 157 -13.19 18.35 -13.75
C GLY A 157 -12.30 17.09 -13.81
N HIS A 158 -11.52 16.80 -12.77
CA HIS A 158 -10.66 15.63 -12.66
C HIS A 158 -11.41 14.45 -12.00
N ARG A 159 -12.39 13.87 -12.70
CA ARG A 159 -13.31 12.84 -12.18
C ARG A 159 -12.78 11.41 -12.26
N GLU A 160 -11.69 11.17 -12.97
CA GLU A 160 -11.04 9.86 -13.03
C GLU A 160 -9.92 9.81 -12.00
N HIS A 161 -10.15 9.03 -10.96
CA HIS A 161 -9.20 8.88 -9.87
C HIS A 161 -8.41 7.56 -10.02
N PRO A 162 -7.10 7.57 -9.70
CA PRO A 162 -6.27 6.37 -9.83
C PRO A 162 -6.50 5.37 -8.68
N TRP A 163 -7.27 5.75 -7.66
CA TRP A 163 -7.44 4.96 -6.43
C TRP A 163 -8.75 4.18 -6.41
N THR A 164 -8.71 3.03 -5.74
CA THR A 164 -9.87 2.20 -5.39
C THR A 164 -9.97 2.15 -3.87
N TYR A 165 -10.88 2.93 -3.29
CA TYR A 165 -11.10 2.98 -1.84
C TYR A 165 -12.24 2.04 -1.45
N ALA A 166 -11.89 0.81 -1.05
CA ALA A 166 -12.86 -0.22 -0.70
C ALA A 166 -13.44 0.00 0.71
N GLY A 167 -14.70 -0.41 0.88
CA GLY A 167 -15.38 -0.45 2.18
C GLY A 167 -15.20 -1.78 2.91
N VAL A 168 -15.69 -1.84 4.16
CA VAL A 168 -15.58 -3.03 5.03
C VAL A 168 -16.30 -4.23 4.43
N GLU A 169 -17.60 -4.12 4.17
CA GLU A 169 -18.44 -5.24 3.70
C GLU A 169 -17.94 -5.83 2.38
N GLU A 170 -17.55 -4.97 1.47
CA GLU A 170 -17.01 -5.37 0.18
C GLU A 170 -15.67 -6.12 0.33
N THR A 171 -14.78 -5.60 1.17
CA THR A 171 -13.47 -6.22 1.46
C THR A 171 -13.66 -7.58 2.13
N GLU A 172 -14.53 -7.69 3.13
CA GLU A 172 -14.82 -8.96 3.79
C GLU A 172 -15.39 -10.00 2.82
N ARG A 173 -16.33 -9.60 1.95
CA ARG A 173 -16.91 -10.48 0.93
C ARG A 173 -15.82 -11.05 0.01
N ARG A 174 -14.91 -10.18 -0.46
CA ARG A 174 -13.80 -10.55 -1.35
C ARG A 174 -12.79 -11.47 -0.65
N LEU A 175 -12.44 -11.15 0.59
CA LEU A 175 -11.54 -11.99 1.40
C LEU A 175 -12.13 -13.40 1.61
N ARG A 176 -13.42 -13.50 1.99
CA ARG A 176 -14.08 -14.80 2.13
C ARG A 176 -14.12 -15.59 0.82
N ALA A 177 -14.39 -14.91 -0.31
CA ALA A 177 -14.36 -15.53 -1.63
C ALA A 177 -12.98 -16.05 -2.03
N ALA A 178 -11.91 -15.41 -1.56
CA ALA A 178 -10.53 -15.85 -1.76
C ALA A 178 -10.05 -16.92 -0.75
N GLY A 179 -10.92 -17.34 0.19
CA GLY A 179 -10.62 -18.40 1.16
C GLY A 179 -10.08 -17.92 2.51
N PHE A 180 -10.14 -16.62 2.79
CA PHE A 180 -9.78 -16.09 4.10
C PHE A 180 -10.92 -16.22 5.11
N SER A 181 -10.54 -16.39 6.37
CA SER A 181 -11.40 -16.44 7.57
C SER A 181 -10.80 -15.60 8.69
N GLU A 182 -11.43 -15.59 9.86
CA GLU A 182 -10.94 -14.82 11.03
C GLU A 182 -10.67 -13.36 10.66
N LEU A 183 -11.66 -12.71 10.05
CA LEU A 183 -11.53 -11.36 9.52
C LEU A 183 -11.74 -10.29 10.61
N ASP A 184 -10.78 -9.38 10.77
CA ASP A 184 -10.94 -8.07 11.39
C ASP A 184 -10.72 -7.01 10.31
N VAL A 185 -11.80 -6.42 9.82
CA VAL A 185 -11.77 -5.41 8.76
C VAL A 185 -12.46 -4.16 9.27
N ARG A 186 -11.78 -3.03 9.24
CA ARG A 186 -12.33 -1.78 9.77
C ARG A 186 -11.86 -0.55 9.01
N LEU A 187 -12.69 0.48 9.00
CA LEU A 187 -12.32 1.82 8.55
C LEU A 187 -11.94 2.66 9.77
N VAL A 188 -10.75 3.25 9.74
CA VAL A 188 -10.21 4.02 10.86
C VAL A 188 -9.96 5.46 10.38
N PRO A 189 -10.76 6.43 10.85
CA PRO A 189 -10.53 7.83 10.52
C PRO A 189 -9.25 8.35 11.17
N ARG A 190 -8.55 9.21 10.45
CA ARG A 190 -7.34 9.92 10.86
C ARG A 190 -7.40 11.35 10.36
N VAL A 191 -6.72 12.24 11.04
CA VAL A 191 -6.58 13.65 10.64
C VAL A 191 -5.11 14.01 10.71
N SER A 192 -4.60 14.70 9.71
CA SER A 192 -3.32 15.38 9.77
C SER A 192 -3.50 16.87 9.53
N HIS A 193 -2.73 17.68 10.25
CA HIS A 193 -2.69 19.14 10.11
C HIS A 193 -1.34 19.52 9.53
N HIS A 194 -1.36 20.40 8.56
CA HIS A 194 -0.19 20.84 7.82
C HIS A 194 -0.15 22.38 7.80
N GLU A 195 1.03 22.93 8.01
CA GLU A 195 1.25 24.36 7.73
C GLU A 195 1.05 24.64 6.23
N PRO A 196 0.63 25.85 5.82
CA PRO A 196 0.24 26.12 4.42
C PRO A 196 1.24 25.63 3.37
N GLY A 197 2.50 25.95 3.47
CA GLY A 197 3.52 25.50 2.51
C GLY A 197 3.90 24.02 2.64
N GLU A 198 3.62 23.38 3.77
CA GLU A 198 3.83 21.96 4.00
C GLU A 198 2.72 21.14 3.33
N LEU A 199 1.47 21.60 3.42
CA LEU A 199 0.33 20.95 2.76
C LEU A 199 0.56 20.84 1.25
N GLU A 200 0.95 21.93 0.58
CA GLU A 200 1.20 21.92 -0.86
C GLU A 200 2.31 20.94 -1.24
N ARG A 201 3.42 20.92 -0.50
CA ARG A 201 4.50 19.94 -0.73
C ARG A 201 4.02 18.51 -0.55
N PHE A 202 3.22 18.25 0.50
CA PHE A 202 2.66 16.93 0.76
C PHE A 202 1.67 16.50 -0.33
N LEU A 203 0.77 17.39 -0.74
CA LEU A 203 -0.16 17.14 -1.85
C LEU A 203 0.60 16.84 -3.14
N THR A 204 1.62 17.62 -3.47
CA THR A 204 2.44 17.44 -4.68
C THR A 204 3.11 16.06 -4.71
N SER A 205 3.73 15.66 -3.61
CA SER A 205 4.63 14.50 -3.59
C SER A 205 3.94 13.19 -3.23
N VAL A 206 2.80 13.25 -2.53
CA VAL A 206 2.11 12.06 -2.00
C VAL A 206 0.72 11.91 -2.63
N VAL A 207 -0.16 12.89 -2.43
CA VAL A 207 -1.58 12.73 -2.78
C VAL A 207 -1.82 12.94 -4.27
N LEU A 208 -1.41 14.07 -4.83
CA LEU A 208 -1.71 14.48 -6.22
C LEU A 208 -0.59 14.18 -7.21
N ARG A 209 0.41 13.41 -6.81
CA ARG A 209 1.60 13.15 -7.61
C ARG A 209 1.31 12.64 -9.02
N THR A 210 0.35 11.74 -9.17
CA THR A 210 -0.05 11.22 -10.48
C THR A 210 -0.63 12.31 -11.37
N PHE A 211 -1.46 13.18 -10.82
CA PHE A 211 -2.01 14.34 -11.53
C PHE A 211 -0.93 15.34 -11.92
N VAL A 212 -0.01 15.64 -11.01
CA VAL A 212 1.13 16.54 -11.28
C VAL A 212 1.99 15.98 -12.41
N ALA A 213 2.30 14.68 -12.37
CA ALA A 213 3.06 14.03 -13.43
C ALA A 213 2.35 14.01 -14.79
N GLU A 214 1.01 13.96 -14.81
CA GLU A 214 0.21 13.98 -16.04
C GLU A 214 0.05 15.37 -16.63
N LEU A 215 -0.16 16.36 -15.78
CA LEU A 215 -0.41 17.75 -16.19
C LEU A 215 0.88 18.52 -16.48
N GLY A 216 2.02 18.06 -15.96
CA GLY A 216 3.30 18.78 -15.99
C GLY A 216 3.39 19.86 -14.90
N ASP A 217 4.61 20.40 -14.71
CA ASP A 217 4.97 21.20 -13.53
C ASP A 217 4.04 22.40 -13.29
N GLU A 218 3.76 23.20 -14.32
CA GLU A 218 2.98 24.44 -14.16
C GLU A 218 1.49 24.18 -13.90
N ALA A 219 0.87 23.27 -14.65
CA ALA A 219 -0.54 22.94 -14.46
C ALA A 219 -0.75 22.09 -13.21
N GLY A 220 0.18 21.20 -12.89
CA GLY A 220 0.20 20.42 -11.66
C GLY A 220 0.32 21.31 -10.42
N ALA A 221 1.21 22.32 -10.43
CA ALA A 221 1.35 23.27 -9.32
C ALA A 221 0.06 24.10 -9.12
N ARG A 222 -0.60 24.53 -10.21
CA ARG A 222 -1.89 25.20 -10.11
C ARG A 222 -2.97 24.31 -9.48
N LEU A 223 -3.06 23.05 -9.90
CA LEU A 223 -4.00 22.08 -9.32
C LEU A 223 -3.76 21.90 -7.82
N VAL A 224 -2.51 21.70 -7.42
CA VAL A 224 -2.13 21.55 -6.00
C VAL A 224 -2.55 22.77 -5.18
N HIS A 225 -2.26 23.98 -5.68
CA HIS A 225 -2.63 25.23 -5.03
C HIS A 225 -4.16 25.36 -4.88
N GLU A 226 -4.92 25.06 -5.93
CA GLU A 226 -6.39 25.10 -5.92
C GLU A 226 -6.98 24.09 -4.93
N VAL A 227 -6.43 22.89 -4.83
CA VAL A 227 -6.84 21.89 -3.84
C VAL A 227 -6.49 22.36 -2.43
N ALA A 228 -5.25 22.80 -2.19
CA ALA A 228 -4.82 23.27 -0.88
C ALA A 228 -5.65 24.45 -0.36
N ALA A 229 -5.99 25.40 -1.24
CA ALA A 229 -6.78 26.59 -0.89
C ALA A 229 -8.24 26.26 -0.49
N ARG A 230 -8.77 25.09 -0.87
CA ARG A 230 -10.13 24.65 -0.53
C ARG A 230 -10.19 23.68 0.64
N LEU A 231 -9.05 23.22 1.17
CA LEU A 231 -9.01 22.39 2.37
C LEU A 231 -9.04 23.30 3.61
N PRO A 232 -9.97 23.07 4.56
CA PRO A 232 -10.09 23.90 5.74
C PRO A 232 -8.86 23.77 6.65
N ASP A 233 -8.27 24.91 7.03
CA ASP A 233 -7.21 25.02 8.03
C ASP A 233 -6.00 24.08 7.85
N GLY A 234 -5.67 23.70 6.61
CA GLY A 234 -4.61 22.73 6.32
C GLY A 234 -4.91 21.32 6.82
N GLU A 235 -6.16 21.02 7.11
CA GLU A 235 -6.60 19.72 7.58
C GLU A 235 -6.77 18.75 6.41
N LEU A 236 -6.15 17.58 6.53
CA LEU A 236 -6.34 16.48 5.61
C LEU A 236 -6.91 15.27 6.36
N ARG A 237 -8.12 14.87 5.96
CA ARG A 237 -8.83 13.73 6.54
C ARG A 237 -8.55 12.46 5.75
N TRP A 238 -8.12 11.44 6.48
CA TRP A 238 -7.84 10.12 5.96
C TRP A 238 -8.84 9.12 6.52
N VAL A 239 -9.19 8.13 5.72
CA VAL A 239 -9.85 6.92 6.21
C VAL A 239 -8.99 5.74 5.81
N ARG A 240 -8.50 5.01 6.81
CA ARG A 240 -7.66 3.83 6.59
C ARG A 240 -8.51 2.56 6.64
N LEU A 241 -8.36 1.71 5.64
CA LEU A 241 -8.85 0.34 5.65
C LEU A 241 -7.77 -0.52 6.30
N GLU A 242 -8.05 -1.00 7.50
CA GLU A 242 -7.20 -1.93 8.23
C GLU A 242 -7.80 -3.33 8.14
N VAL A 243 -6.96 -4.30 7.79
CA VAL A 243 -7.34 -5.70 7.63
C VAL A 243 -6.39 -6.58 8.40
N VAL A 244 -6.94 -7.50 9.18
CA VAL A 244 -6.25 -8.69 9.70
C VAL A 244 -7.09 -9.90 9.31
N ALA A 245 -6.48 -10.88 8.67
CA ALA A 245 -7.17 -12.08 8.20
C ALA A 245 -6.24 -13.30 8.23
N ARG A 246 -6.83 -14.49 8.21
CA ARG A 246 -6.09 -15.76 8.05
C ARG A 246 -6.61 -16.53 6.85
N LEU A 247 -5.72 -17.12 6.07
CA LEU A 247 -6.10 -18.08 5.04
C LEU A 247 -6.60 -19.35 5.73
N SER A 248 -7.79 -19.81 5.36
CA SER A 248 -8.37 -21.03 5.95
C SER A 248 -7.48 -22.25 5.69
N ALA A 249 -7.33 -23.12 6.69
CA ALA A 249 -6.55 -24.35 6.54
C ALA A 249 -7.11 -25.30 5.47
N ALA A 250 -8.40 -25.21 5.15
CA ALA A 250 -9.07 -26.00 4.11
C ALA A 250 -8.99 -25.39 2.69
N GLY A 251 -8.49 -24.15 2.54
CA GLY A 251 -8.47 -23.41 1.28
C GLY A 251 -7.34 -23.78 0.31
N ALA A 252 -6.50 -24.74 0.62
CA ALA A 252 -5.38 -25.16 -0.23
C ALA A 252 -5.72 -26.28 -1.24
N ALA A 253 -7.00 -26.69 -1.33
CA ALA A 253 -7.46 -27.78 -2.19
C ALA A 253 -8.59 -27.33 -3.13
N SER A 254 -8.23 -26.57 -4.17
CA SER A 254 -9.09 -26.42 -5.36
C SER A 254 -8.24 -25.95 -6.55
#